data_6befd7fda6c591812c66d32d2b15e3bb
#
_entry.id   6befd7fda6c591812c66d32d2b15e3bb
#
_cell.length_a   1.000
_cell.length_b   1.000
_cell.length_c   1.000
_cell.angle_alpha   90.00
_cell.angle_beta   90.00
_cell.angle_gamma   90.00
#
_symmetry.space_group_name_H-M   'P 1'
#
loop_
_entity.id
_entity.type
_entity.pdbx_description
1 polymer ?
#
loop_
_entity_poly.entity_id
_entity_poly.type
_entity_poly.pdbx_seq_one_letter_code
_entity_poly.pdbx_strand_id
1 'polypeptide(L)'
;LLSRRQRQMCIRDRGTFKGLDYFKWAKEMDVVSWDNYPSYDTPWSSIAMTHDLMRGLKDEPFMLMEQTPSQQNWQKYNSLKRPGQMRAQSYQTLAHGADTIQFFQLRRSVGGCEKFHGAVIAHVGNENTRVFREVAQLGAELESFGDRTLGSRNEAEVGLIFDWDNYWALEYTSGPSEDLKYVDQIHQYYQYFYKKNIGVDMIPVDAVFSKYKIVVA
;
A
#
# COMPACT_ATOMS: atom_id res chain seq x y z
N LEU A 1 -4.87 29.14 8.96
CA LEU A 1 -3.73 28.23 9.26
C LEU A 1 -4.14 26.86 9.82
N LEU A 2 -5.41 26.61 10.09
CA LEU A 2 -5.90 25.30 10.57
C LEU A 2 -6.41 24.39 9.45
N SER A 3 -6.42 24.83 8.20
CA SER A 3 -6.96 24.05 7.06
C SER A 3 -5.93 23.18 6.32
N ARG A 4 -4.65 23.26 6.68
CA ARG A 4 -3.59 22.43 6.09
C ARG A 4 -3.13 21.31 7.01
N ARG A 5 -4.06 20.69 7.71
CA ARG A 5 -3.75 19.41 8.33
C ARG A 5 -3.62 18.39 7.22
N GLN A 6 -2.43 17.86 7.08
CA GLN A 6 -2.16 16.67 6.30
C GLN A 6 -3.31 15.67 6.52
N ARG A 7 -4.14 15.48 5.50
CA ARG A 7 -5.26 14.54 5.60
C ARG A 7 -4.69 13.18 5.28
N GLN A 8 -4.34 12.47 6.33
CA GLN A 8 -3.91 11.10 6.24
C GLN A 8 -5.08 10.25 5.75
N MET A 9 -4.89 9.53 4.68
CA MET A 9 -5.83 8.56 4.16
C MET A 9 -5.61 7.23 4.90
N CYS A 10 -6.16 7.11 6.12
CA CYS A 10 -6.18 5.85 6.85
C CYS A 10 -7.18 4.89 6.19
N ILE A 11 -6.69 3.98 5.38
CA ILE A 11 -7.50 2.95 4.75
C ILE A 11 -7.13 1.62 5.39
N ARG A 12 -8.04 1.14 6.23
CA ARG A 12 -7.80 -0.03 7.07
C ARG A 12 -7.56 -1.33 6.33
N ASP A 13 -8.09 -1.60 5.14
CA ASP A 13 -8.11 -2.99 4.71
C ASP A 13 -7.68 -3.35 3.30
N ARG A 14 -7.56 -2.50 2.33
CA ARG A 14 -7.09 -2.91 0.98
C ARG A 14 -6.59 -1.76 0.09
N GLY A 15 -6.54 -0.53 0.58
CA GLY A 15 -6.11 0.63 -0.21
C GLY A 15 -7.07 1.00 -1.35
N THR A 16 -8.26 0.40 -1.39
CA THR A 16 -9.29 0.61 -2.41
C THR A 16 -10.66 0.78 -1.75
N PHE A 17 -10.75 1.72 -0.80
CA PHE A 17 -12.00 1.95 -0.09
C PHE A 17 -13.07 2.52 -1.02
N LYS A 18 -14.19 1.79 -1.13
CA LYS A 18 -15.25 2.09 -2.08
C LYS A 18 -15.96 3.45 -1.82
N GLY A 19 -16.01 3.91 -0.58
CA GLY A 19 -16.75 5.10 -0.18
C GLY A 19 -16.10 6.44 -0.57
N LEU A 20 -14.96 6.45 -1.25
CA LEU A 20 -14.21 7.68 -1.54
C LEU A 20 -13.42 7.55 -2.83
N ASP A 21 -13.59 8.53 -3.73
CA ASP A 21 -12.77 8.64 -4.95
C ASP A 21 -11.41 9.24 -4.60
N TYR A 22 -10.38 8.42 -4.66
CA TYR A 22 -9.04 8.83 -4.28
C TYR A 22 -8.39 9.78 -5.29
N PHE A 23 -8.67 9.65 -6.58
CA PHE A 23 -8.14 10.59 -7.57
C PHE A 23 -8.68 12.00 -7.36
N LYS A 24 -9.97 12.14 -7.05
CA LYS A 24 -10.57 13.43 -6.70
C LYS A 24 -9.97 13.98 -5.41
N TRP A 25 -9.82 13.12 -4.40
CA TRP A 25 -9.32 13.56 -3.09
C TRP A 25 -7.84 13.91 -3.09
N ALA A 26 -7.02 13.18 -3.84
CA ALA A 26 -5.58 13.43 -3.93
C ALA A 26 -5.25 14.83 -4.48
N LYS A 27 -6.15 15.44 -5.27
CA LYS A 27 -5.98 16.82 -5.76
C LYS A 27 -5.89 17.86 -4.64
N GLU A 28 -6.50 17.58 -3.48
CA GLU A 28 -6.54 18.46 -2.31
C GLU A 28 -5.45 18.10 -1.26
N MET A 29 -4.57 17.15 -1.57
CA MET A 29 -3.53 16.66 -0.66
C MET A 29 -2.15 17.11 -1.13
N ASP A 30 -1.27 17.47 -0.20
CA ASP A 30 0.12 17.78 -0.51
C ASP A 30 0.90 16.49 -0.85
N VAL A 31 0.67 15.41 -0.10
CA VAL A 31 1.33 14.11 -0.25
C VAL A 31 0.32 12.98 -0.11
N VAL A 32 0.43 11.96 -0.94
CA VAL A 32 -0.34 10.72 -0.77
C VAL A 32 0.33 9.84 0.27
N SER A 33 -0.46 9.35 1.21
CA SER A 33 0.01 8.36 2.20
C SER A 33 -1.07 7.32 2.46
N TRP A 34 -0.65 6.12 2.87
CA TRP A 34 -1.57 5.05 3.19
C TRP A 34 -1.00 4.05 4.20
N ASP A 35 -1.87 3.16 4.70
CA ASP A 35 -1.56 2.14 5.68
C ASP A 35 -1.71 0.76 5.05
N ASN A 36 -0.65 -0.05 5.09
CA ASN A 36 -0.60 -1.36 4.47
C ASN A 36 -0.62 -2.48 5.51
N TYR A 37 -1.77 -3.10 5.66
CA TYR A 37 -1.98 -4.21 6.59
C TYR A 37 -2.54 -5.46 5.87
N PRO A 38 -1.75 -6.09 5.00
CA PRO A 38 -2.21 -7.25 4.27
C PRO A 38 -2.46 -8.44 5.20
N SER A 39 -3.52 -9.20 4.92
CA SER A 39 -3.73 -10.49 5.54
C SER A 39 -2.62 -11.47 5.19
N TYR A 40 -2.47 -12.55 5.96
CA TYR A 40 -1.44 -13.56 5.72
C TYR A 40 -1.56 -14.25 4.36
N ASP A 41 -2.74 -14.24 3.77
CA ASP A 41 -3.09 -14.84 2.47
C ASP A 41 -3.23 -13.83 1.34
N THR A 42 -3.02 -12.53 1.61
CA THR A 42 -3.08 -11.48 0.59
C THR A 42 -1.98 -11.69 -0.47
N PRO A 43 -2.34 -11.80 -1.77
CA PRO A 43 -1.34 -11.93 -2.82
C PRO A 43 -0.39 -10.73 -2.87
N TRP A 44 0.89 -10.98 -3.10
CA TRP A 44 1.90 -9.93 -3.24
C TRP A 44 1.58 -8.95 -4.39
N SER A 45 0.97 -9.45 -5.45
CA SER A 45 0.50 -8.62 -6.57
C SER A 45 -0.63 -7.68 -6.19
N SER A 46 -1.47 -8.04 -5.23
CA SER A 46 -2.53 -7.15 -4.71
C SER A 46 -1.94 -6.01 -3.89
N ILE A 47 -0.91 -6.31 -3.08
CA ILE A 47 -0.16 -5.28 -2.33
C ILE A 47 0.54 -4.33 -3.31
N ALA A 48 1.20 -4.87 -4.32
CA ALA A 48 1.88 -4.12 -5.37
C ALA A 48 0.92 -3.20 -6.13
N MET A 49 -0.24 -3.72 -6.55
CA MET A 49 -1.28 -2.94 -7.22
C MET A 49 -1.72 -1.74 -6.38
N THR A 50 -1.87 -1.92 -5.07
CA THR A 50 -2.26 -0.83 -4.19
C THR A 50 -1.15 0.22 -4.05
N HIS A 51 0.12 -0.20 -3.97
CA HIS A 51 1.25 0.74 -4.00
C HIS A 51 1.26 1.56 -5.30
N ASP A 52 1.08 0.89 -6.45
CA ASP A 52 1.04 1.57 -7.75
C ASP A 52 -0.18 2.48 -7.87
N LEU A 53 -1.33 2.13 -7.26
CA LEU A 53 -2.48 3.03 -7.17
C LEU A 53 -2.13 4.29 -6.35
N MET A 54 -1.50 4.15 -5.19
CA MET A 54 -1.12 5.30 -4.36
C MET A 54 -0.13 6.22 -5.11
N ARG A 55 0.86 5.66 -5.80
CA ARG A 55 1.75 6.43 -6.67
C ARG A 55 0.97 7.13 -7.79
N GLY A 56 0.06 6.40 -8.46
CA GLY A 56 -0.73 6.88 -9.59
C GLY A 56 -1.68 8.03 -9.26
N LEU A 57 -2.09 8.20 -8.00
CA LEU A 57 -3.01 9.27 -7.59
C LEU A 57 -2.48 10.68 -7.90
N LYS A 58 -1.15 10.87 -7.88
CA LYS A 58 -0.49 12.15 -8.18
C LYS A 58 0.64 12.02 -9.19
N ASP A 59 0.94 10.81 -9.68
CA ASP A 59 2.15 10.50 -10.46
C ASP A 59 3.45 10.95 -9.73
N GLU A 60 3.46 10.76 -8.41
CA GLU A 60 4.53 11.16 -7.49
C GLU A 60 4.78 10.06 -6.45
N PRO A 61 5.96 10.07 -5.79
CA PRO A 61 6.22 9.19 -4.67
C PRO A 61 5.16 9.34 -3.57
N PHE A 62 4.86 8.23 -2.91
CA PHE A 62 3.93 8.19 -1.77
C PHE A 62 4.64 7.83 -0.47
N MET A 63 3.97 8.01 0.66
CA MET A 63 4.47 7.62 1.97
C MET A 63 3.72 6.41 2.50
N LEU A 64 4.43 5.36 2.90
CA LEU A 64 3.84 4.30 3.71
C LEU A 64 3.87 4.71 5.18
N MET A 65 2.73 5.22 5.66
CA MET A 65 2.63 5.77 7.02
C MET A 65 2.47 4.70 8.08
N GLU A 66 1.89 3.56 7.71
CA GLU A 66 1.75 2.44 8.63
C GLU A 66 1.94 1.10 7.93
N GLN A 67 2.73 0.24 8.56
CA GLN A 67 2.68 -1.21 8.40
C GLN A 67 3.03 -1.87 9.73
N THR A 68 2.59 -3.11 9.94
CA THR A 68 3.02 -3.85 11.11
C THR A 68 4.38 -4.48 10.90
N PRO A 69 5.29 -4.45 11.89
CA PRO A 69 6.54 -5.19 11.81
C PRO A 69 6.35 -6.70 11.99
N SER A 70 5.18 -7.15 12.50
CA SER A 70 4.87 -8.56 12.71
C SER A 70 3.38 -8.86 12.44
N GLN A 71 2.56 -9.12 13.45
CA GLN A 71 1.14 -9.46 13.29
C GLN A 71 0.22 -8.24 13.40
N GLN A 72 -0.96 -8.34 12.79
CA GLN A 72 -2.11 -7.47 13.10
C GLN A 72 -3.00 -8.14 14.17
N ASN A 73 -3.80 -7.34 14.90
CA ASN A 73 -4.67 -7.85 15.95
C ASN A 73 -6.15 -8.03 15.56
N TRP A 74 -6.50 -7.79 14.29
CA TRP A 74 -7.88 -7.87 13.77
C TRP A 74 -8.08 -8.91 12.67
N GLN A 75 -7.07 -9.73 12.39
CA GLN A 75 -7.18 -10.80 11.42
C GLN A 75 -7.93 -12.00 12.01
N LYS A 76 -8.52 -12.82 11.12
CA LYS A 76 -9.09 -14.11 11.53
C LYS A 76 -8.08 -14.96 12.31
N TYR A 77 -6.81 -14.89 11.89
CA TYR A 77 -5.65 -15.42 12.59
C TYR A 77 -4.58 -14.35 12.62
N ASN A 78 -4.12 -13.95 13.80
CA ASN A 78 -3.06 -12.95 13.96
C ASN A 78 -1.69 -13.59 13.70
N SER A 79 -1.47 -13.99 12.45
CA SER A 79 -0.25 -14.65 12.02
C SER A 79 0.96 -13.74 12.12
N LEU A 80 2.04 -14.25 12.69
CA LEU A 80 3.33 -13.59 12.70
C LEU A 80 3.90 -13.53 11.28
N LYS A 81 4.51 -12.45 10.92
CA LYS A 81 5.37 -12.41 9.72
C LYS A 81 6.55 -13.34 9.90
N ARG A 82 6.83 -14.14 8.87
CA ARG A 82 8.01 -15.03 8.83
C ARG A 82 9.29 -14.19 8.85
N PRO A 83 10.43 -14.78 9.27
CA PRO A 83 11.73 -14.12 9.14
C PRO A 83 11.95 -13.59 7.71
N GLY A 84 12.36 -12.32 7.59
CA GLY A 84 12.57 -11.64 6.32
C GLY A 84 11.32 -11.16 5.59
N GLN A 85 10.11 -11.58 5.97
CA GLN A 85 8.88 -11.18 5.26
C GLN A 85 8.60 -9.68 5.40
N MET A 86 8.79 -9.11 6.59
CA MET A 86 8.64 -7.66 6.82
C MET A 86 9.63 -6.87 5.95
N ARG A 87 10.88 -7.32 5.91
CA ARG A 87 11.92 -6.72 5.08
C ARG A 87 11.56 -6.78 3.60
N ALA A 88 11.12 -7.92 3.08
CA ALA A 88 10.71 -8.08 1.68
C ALA A 88 9.50 -7.19 1.32
N GLN A 89 8.50 -7.06 2.20
CA GLN A 89 7.37 -6.15 2.01
C GLN A 89 7.81 -4.68 1.99
N SER A 90 8.75 -4.29 2.85
CA SER A 90 9.30 -2.94 2.87
C SER A 90 10.06 -2.62 1.58
N TYR A 91 10.85 -3.56 1.07
CA TYR A 91 11.52 -3.38 -0.23
C TYR A 91 10.53 -3.37 -1.41
N GLN A 92 9.45 -4.14 -1.35
CA GLN A 92 8.37 -4.04 -2.34
C GLN A 92 7.76 -2.63 -2.34
N THR A 93 7.45 -2.10 -1.17
CA THR A 93 6.92 -0.73 -1.02
C THR A 93 7.85 0.31 -1.64
N LEU A 94 9.14 0.23 -1.34
CA LEU A 94 10.16 1.11 -1.90
C LEU A 94 10.26 0.97 -3.42
N ALA A 95 10.30 -0.26 -3.93
CA ALA A 95 10.36 -0.55 -5.37
C ALA A 95 9.14 -0.05 -6.15
N HIS A 96 8.00 0.11 -5.49
CA HIS A 96 6.78 0.68 -6.07
C HIS A 96 6.66 2.21 -5.87
N GLY A 97 7.71 2.87 -5.40
CA GLY A 97 7.83 4.33 -5.37
C GLY A 97 7.48 5.01 -4.06
N ALA A 98 7.58 4.32 -2.93
CA ALA A 98 7.47 4.98 -1.64
C ALA A 98 8.78 5.68 -1.25
N ASP A 99 8.68 6.89 -0.71
CA ASP A 99 9.80 7.62 -0.11
C ASP A 99 9.94 7.37 1.39
N THR A 100 8.92 6.79 2.03
CA THR A 100 8.90 6.60 3.49
C THR A 100 8.28 5.27 3.84
N ILE A 101 8.87 4.60 4.83
CA ILE A 101 8.36 3.37 5.42
C ILE A 101 8.29 3.56 6.94
N GLN A 102 7.08 3.54 7.49
CA GLN A 102 6.85 3.68 8.92
C GLN A 102 6.13 2.46 9.49
N PHE A 103 6.30 2.24 10.78
CA PHE A 103 5.74 1.08 11.47
C PHE A 103 4.77 1.49 12.57
N PHE A 104 3.59 0.96 12.55
CA PHE A 104 2.71 0.92 13.70
C PHE A 104 2.88 -0.43 14.39
N GLN A 105 3.39 -0.48 15.62
CA GLN A 105 3.73 0.64 16.49
C GLN A 105 5.16 0.48 17.05
N LEU A 106 5.72 1.56 17.59
CA LEU A 106 7.05 1.49 18.20
C LEU A 106 7.08 0.53 19.40
N ARG A 107 6.16 0.69 20.36
CA ARG A 107 6.07 -0.16 21.56
C ARG A 107 4.69 -0.79 21.68
N ARG A 108 4.66 -2.10 21.89
CA ARG A 108 3.40 -2.83 22.02
C ARG A 108 2.60 -2.37 23.24
N SER A 109 1.33 -2.03 23.02
CA SER A 109 0.40 -1.65 24.05
C SER A 109 0.18 -2.80 25.05
N VAL A 110 0.19 -2.50 26.34
CA VAL A 110 -0.02 -3.50 27.41
C VAL A 110 -1.49 -3.79 27.66
N GLY A 111 -2.39 -2.91 27.18
CA GLY A 111 -3.85 -3.00 27.35
C GLY A 111 -4.58 -2.44 26.14
N GLY A 112 -5.91 -2.40 26.21
CA GLY A 112 -6.76 -1.90 25.13
C GLY A 112 -6.95 -2.89 23.99
N CYS A 113 -7.60 -2.43 22.90
CA CYS A 113 -7.93 -3.27 21.75
C CYS A 113 -6.70 -3.70 20.95
N GLU A 114 -5.60 -2.96 21.01
CA GLU A 114 -4.39 -3.22 20.20
C GLU A 114 -3.26 -3.91 20.99
N LYS A 115 -3.53 -4.44 22.17
CA LYS A 115 -2.54 -5.15 23.00
C LYS A 115 -1.88 -6.36 22.30
N PHE A 116 -2.53 -6.93 21.28
CA PHE A 116 -2.00 -8.05 20.49
C PHE A 116 -1.41 -7.63 19.15
N HIS A 117 -1.45 -6.32 18.83
CA HIS A 117 -0.81 -5.81 17.60
C HIS A 117 0.71 -5.95 17.67
N GLY A 118 1.34 -6.20 16.52
CA GLY A 118 2.80 -6.21 16.40
C GLY A 118 3.41 -4.86 16.73
N ALA A 119 4.63 -4.86 17.23
CA ALA A 119 5.38 -3.64 17.50
C ALA A 119 6.87 -3.89 17.34
N VAL A 120 7.64 -2.82 17.14
CA VAL A 120 9.11 -2.90 17.07
C VAL A 120 9.66 -3.39 18.41
N ILE A 121 9.19 -2.79 19.52
CA ILE A 121 9.49 -3.23 20.88
C ILE A 121 8.30 -4.06 21.39
N ALA A 122 8.50 -5.37 21.54
CA ALA A 122 7.48 -6.29 22.05
C ALA A 122 7.22 -6.10 23.55
N HIS A 123 6.26 -6.83 24.13
CA HIS A 123 5.95 -6.76 25.58
C HIS A 123 7.14 -7.07 26.49
N VAL A 124 8.13 -7.84 26.01
CA VAL A 124 9.38 -8.08 26.76
C VAL A 124 10.16 -6.80 27.01
N GLY A 125 9.95 -5.75 26.23
CA GLY A 125 10.40 -4.39 26.50
C GLY A 125 11.87 -4.11 26.20
N ASN A 126 12.55 -4.97 25.43
CA ASN A 126 13.94 -4.77 25.05
C ASN A 126 14.20 -5.13 23.58
N GLU A 127 15.42 -4.87 23.12
CA GLU A 127 15.88 -5.05 21.74
C GLU A 127 16.18 -6.51 21.36
N ASN A 128 16.16 -7.44 22.31
CA ASN A 128 16.57 -8.84 22.10
C ASN A 128 15.51 -9.70 21.43
N THR A 129 14.75 -9.12 20.52
CA THR A 129 13.73 -9.83 19.73
C THR A 129 14.14 -9.88 18.25
N ARG A 130 13.64 -10.92 17.54
CA ARG A 130 13.82 -11.02 16.09
C ARG A 130 13.28 -9.77 15.37
N VAL A 131 12.07 -9.33 15.73
CA VAL A 131 11.40 -8.20 15.08
C VAL A 131 12.20 -6.92 15.23
N PHE A 132 12.71 -6.62 16.46
CA PHE A 132 13.55 -5.43 16.67
C PHE A 132 14.79 -5.47 15.78
N ARG A 133 15.50 -6.61 15.78
CA ARG A 133 16.71 -6.75 14.97
C ARG A 133 16.46 -6.63 13.46
N GLU A 134 15.36 -7.21 12.96
CA GLU A 134 14.98 -7.07 11.54
C GLU A 134 14.63 -5.62 11.17
N VAL A 135 13.94 -4.89 12.03
CA VAL A 135 13.63 -3.46 11.80
C VAL A 135 14.89 -2.61 11.85
N ALA A 136 15.76 -2.83 12.84
CA ALA A 136 17.04 -2.12 12.97
C ALA A 136 17.95 -2.37 11.75
N GLN A 137 18.02 -3.62 11.29
CA GLN A 137 18.76 -3.98 10.09
C GLN A 137 18.21 -3.26 8.86
N LEU A 138 16.87 -3.29 8.65
CA LEU A 138 16.23 -2.59 7.54
C LEU A 138 16.52 -1.08 7.59
N GLY A 139 16.47 -0.45 8.79
CA GLY A 139 16.79 0.95 8.96
C GLY A 139 18.22 1.27 8.50
N ALA A 140 19.20 0.47 8.92
CA ALA A 140 20.60 0.64 8.52
C ALA A 140 20.80 0.43 7.00
N GLU A 141 20.10 -0.53 6.40
CA GLU A 141 20.13 -0.75 4.95
C GLU A 141 19.58 0.46 4.19
N LEU A 142 18.43 0.99 4.60
CA LEU A 142 17.82 2.16 3.96
C LEU A 142 18.67 3.42 4.15
N GLU A 143 19.26 3.63 5.33
CA GLU A 143 20.21 4.71 5.58
C GLU A 143 21.42 4.64 4.63
N SER A 144 21.91 3.43 4.34
CA SER A 144 23.03 3.22 3.40
C SER A 144 22.70 3.60 1.96
N PHE A 145 21.42 3.61 1.57
CA PHE A 145 21.01 4.09 0.26
C PHE A 145 21.10 5.62 0.15
N GLY A 146 20.98 6.34 1.25
CA GLY A 146 20.94 7.79 1.27
C GLY A 146 19.79 8.30 0.38
N ASP A 147 20.08 9.31 -0.42
CA ASP A 147 19.08 9.97 -1.26
C ASP A 147 18.82 9.24 -2.60
N ARG A 148 19.41 8.07 -2.85
CA ARG A 148 19.36 7.41 -4.18
C ARG A 148 17.97 6.99 -4.62
N THR A 149 17.06 6.77 -3.68
CA THR A 149 15.68 6.33 -3.97
C THR A 149 14.64 7.43 -3.74
N LEU A 150 15.04 8.55 -3.13
CA LEU A 150 14.11 9.65 -2.87
C LEU A 150 13.67 10.31 -4.18
N GLY A 151 12.38 10.53 -4.33
CA GLY A 151 11.81 11.13 -5.52
C GLY A 151 11.91 10.24 -6.77
N SER A 152 12.30 8.97 -6.62
CA SER A 152 12.43 8.06 -7.76
C SER A 152 11.08 7.79 -8.40
N ARG A 153 11.06 7.69 -9.74
CA ARG A 153 9.86 7.36 -10.51
C ARG A 153 10.06 6.06 -11.26
N ASN A 154 9.01 5.26 -11.31
CA ASN A 154 8.98 4.07 -12.15
C ASN A 154 8.52 4.48 -13.56
N GLU A 155 9.24 4.04 -14.58
CA GLU A 155 8.79 4.16 -15.97
C GLU A 155 7.94 2.93 -16.31
N ALA A 156 6.62 3.07 -16.23
CA ALA A 156 5.70 2.02 -16.59
C ALA A 156 5.33 2.09 -18.08
N GLU A 157 5.31 0.93 -18.74
CA GLU A 157 4.87 0.82 -20.14
C GLU A 157 3.37 0.57 -20.27
N VAL A 158 2.71 0.20 -19.18
CA VAL A 158 1.29 -0.15 -19.14
C VAL A 158 0.56 0.81 -18.23
N GLY A 159 -0.52 1.42 -18.73
CA GLY A 159 -1.50 2.13 -17.94
C GLY A 159 -2.73 1.25 -17.70
N LEU A 160 -3.09 1.00 -16.47
CA LEU A 160 -4.31 0.28 -16.08
C LEU A 160 -5.29 1.28 -15.46
N ILE A 161 -6.43 1.45 -16.10
CA ILE A 161 -7.44 2.42 -15.64
C ILE A 161 -8.11 1.89 -14.37
N PHE A 162 -8.15 2.74 -13.34
CA PHE A 162 -8.94 2.53 -12.15
C PHE A 162 -9.95 3.68 -12.01
N ASP A 163 -11.22 3.36 -12.02
CA ASP A 163 -12.30 4.34 -12.05
C ASP A 163 -13.31 4.08 -10.93
N TRP A 164 -13.48 5.06 -10.04
CA TRP A 164 -14.45 4.96 -8.93
C TRP A 164 -15.90 5.02 -9.39
N ASP A 165 -16.20 5.76 -10.45
CA ASP A 165 -17.58 5.81 -10.97
C ASP A 165 -17.99 4.42 -11.49
N ASN A 166 -17.11 3.72 -12.18
CA ASN A 166 -17.31 2.33 -12.61
C ASN A 166 -17.38 1.36 -11.41
N TYR A 167 -16.53 1.55 -10.41
CA TYR A 167 -16.56 0.76 -9.18
C TYR A 167 -17.93 0.88 -8.48
N TRP A 168 -18.45 2.11 -8.38
CA TRP A 168 -19.76 2.36 -7.78
C TRP A 168 -20.89 1.82 -8.64
N ALA A 169 -20.86 2.05 -9.96
CA ALA A 169 -21.87 1.55 -10.89
C ALA A 169 -21.98 0.02 -10.82
N LEU A 170 -20.85 -0.68 -10.69
CA LEU A 170 -20.84 -2.13 -10.63
C LEU A 170 -21.32 -2.68 -9.28
N GLU A 171 -20.93 -2.07 -8.16
CA GLU A 171 -21.09 -2.67 -6.84
C GLU A 171 -22.14 -2.01 -5.93
N TYR A 172 -22.73 -0.86 -6.32
CA TYR A 172 -23.89 -0.26 -5.64
C TYR A 172 -25.21 -0.51 -6.37
N THR A 173 -25.17 -1.20 -7.49
CA THR A 173 -26.35 -1.61 -8.27
C THR A 173 -26.46 -3.14 -8.28
N SER A 174 -27.50 -3.67 -8.93
CA SER A 174 -27.64 -5.12 -9.08
C SER A 174 -26.58 -5.75 -9.98
N GLY A 175 -25.93 -4.95 -10.82
CA GLY A 175 -24.87 -5.37 -11.73
C GLY A 175 -25.23 -6.56 -12.63
N PRO A 176 -24.29 -7.10 -13.40
CA PRO A 176 -24.46 -8.35 -14.13
C PRO A 176 -24.44 -9.57 -13.19
N SER A 177 -23.75 -9.49 -12.05
CA SER A 177 -23.64 -10.53 -11.02
C SER A 177 -23.19 -9.92 -9.71
N GLU A 178 -23.72 -10.42 -8.59
CA GLU A 178 -23.24 -10.07 -7.24
C GLU A 178 -21.81 -10.54 -6.96
N ASP A 179 -21.34 -11.56 -7.68
CA ASP A 179 -20.00 -12.11 -7.56
C ASP A 179 -18.94 -11.28 -8.32
N LEU A 180 -19.38 -10.39 -9.21
CA LEU A 180 -18.48 -9.54 -9.97
C LEU A 180 -18.01 -8.38 -9.09
N LYS A 181 -16.73 -8.42 -8.66
CA LYS A 181 -16.10 -7.41 -7.82
C LYS A 181 -15.09 -6.61 -8.65
N TYR A 182 -15.26 -5.31 -8.68
CA TYR A 182 -14.46 -4.42 -9.51
C TYR A 182 -12.96 -4.55 -9.23
N VAL A 183 -12.55 -4.44 -7.96
CA VAL A 183 -11.14 -4.53 -7.56
C VAL A 183 -10.53 -5.89 -7.90
N ASP A 184 -11.30 -6.97 -7.78
CA ASP A 184 -10.81 -8.32 -8.10
C ASP A 184 -10.59 -8.47 -9.62
N GLN A 185 -11.43 -7.85 -10.47
CA GLN A 185 -11.24 -7.83 -11.92
C GLN A 185 -10.00 -7.01 -12.29
N ILE A 186 -9.85 -5.81 -11.76
CA ILE A 186 -8.66 -4.98 -11.98
C ILE A 186 -7.40 -5.72 -11.54
N HIS A 187 -7.44 -6.41 -10.38
CA HIS A 187 -6.31 -7.19 -9.90
C HIS A 187 -5.94 -8.36 -10.83
N GLN A 188 -6.90 -8.99 -11.50
CA GLN A 188 -6.60 -10.06 -12.48
C GLN A 188 -5.77 -9.52 -13.65
N TYR A 189 -6.11 -8.34 -14.20
CA TYR A 189 -5.32 -7.70 -15.25
C TYR A 189 -3.95 -7.28 -14.71
N TYR A 190 -3.89 -6.62 -13.56
CA TYR A 190 -2.65 -6.21 -12.93
C TYR A 190 -1.71 -7.40 -12.68
N GLN A 191 -2.24 -8.50 -12.15
CA GLN A 191 -1.46 -9.70 -11.82
C GLN A 191 -0.78 -10.32 -13.04
N TYR A 192 -1.38 -10.21 -14.23
CA TYR A 192 -0.76 -10.68 -15.46
C TYR A 192 0.57 -9.96 -15.73
N PHE A 193 0.56 -8.64 -15.66
CA PHE A 193 1.76 -7.83 -15.88
C PHE A 193 2.78 -8.00 -14.74
N TYR A 194 2.30 -8.01 -13.50
CA TYR A 194 3.14 -8.27 -12.33
C TYR A 194 3.95 -9.56 -12.45
N LYS A 195 3.32 -10.67 -12.85
CA LYS A 195 4.00 -11.96 -13.07
C LYS A 195 5.03 -11.93 -14.21
N LYS A 196 4.94 -10.96 -15.08
CA LYS A 196 5.88 -10.74 -16.21
C LYS A 196 6.97 -9.73 -15.87
N ASN A 197 6.98 -9.19 -14.66
CA ASN A 197 7.86 -8.07 -14.26
C ASN A 197 7.71 -6.84 -15.16
N ILE A 198 6.50 -6.55 -15.62
CA ILE A 198 6.16 -5.37 -16.41
C ILE A 198 5.57 -4.33 -15.47
N GLY A 199 6.15 -3.13 -15.43
CA GLY A 199 5.67 -2.01 -14.64
C GLY A 199 4.30 -1.53 -15.11
N VAL A 200 3.42 -1.25 -14.16
CA VAL A 200 2.05 -0.77 -14.38
C VAL A 200 1.83 0.52 -13.61
N ASP A 201 1.31 1.54 -14.27
CA ASP A 201 0.72 2.69 -13.59
C ASP A 201 -0.79 2.48 -13.46
N MET A 202 -1.31 2.72 -12.27
CA MET A 202 -2.75 2.79 -12.04
C MET A 202 -3.20 4.23 -12.32
N ILE A 203 -4.06 4.43 -13.31
CA ILE A 203 -4.35 5.75 -13.87
C ILE A 203 -5.85 6.06 -13.88
N PRO A 204 -6.25 7.35 -13.77
CA PRO A 204 -7.64 7.77 -13.94
C PRO A 204 -8.05 7.74 -15.43
N VAL A 205 -9.36 7.84 -15.69
CA VAL A 205 -9.93 7.84 -17.05
C VAL A 205 -9.51 9.04 -17.89
N ASP A 206 -9.12 10.15 -17.25
CA ASP A 206 -8.69 11.39 -17.89
C ASP A 206 -7.15 11.54 -17.99
N ALA A 207 -6.41 10.44 -17.76
CA ALA A 207 -4.96 10.44 -17.83
C ALA A 207 -4.43 10.67 -19.26
N VAL A 208 -3.18 11.10 -19.37
CA VAL A 208 -2.46 11.20 -20.66
C VAL A 208 -2.01 9.82 -21.10
N PHE A 209 -2.74 9.19 -22.01
CA PHE A 209 -2.50 7.82 -22.45
C PHE A 209 -1.26 7.67 -23.38
N SER A 210 -0.84 8.74 -24.04
CA SER A 210 0.24 8.68 -25.05
C SER A 210 1.61 8.28 -24.49
N LYS A 211 1.79 8.31 -23.18
CA LYS A 211 3.03 7.84 -22.54
C LYS A 211 3.12 6.30 -22.39
N TYR A 212 2.00 5.59 -22.56
CA TYR A 212 1.95 4.14 -22.41
C TYR A 212 1.98 3.41 -23.75
N LYS A 213 2.61 2.24 -23.78
CA LYS A 213 2.53 1.32 -24.92
C LYS A 213 1.22 0.55 -24.96
N ILE A 214 0.65 0.29 -23.78
CA ILE A 214 -0.63 -0.43 -23.61
C ILE A 214 -1.46 0.34 -22.56
N VAL A 215 -2.72 0.54 -22.88
CA VAL A 215 -3.73 1.01 -21.90
C VAL A 215 -4.77 -0.08 -21.78
N VAL A 216 -5.08 -0.47 -20.55
CA VAL A 216 -6.12 -1.43 -20.20
C VAL A 216 -7.26 -0.68 -19.52
N ALA A 217 -8.49 -0.86 -20.05
CA ALA A 217 -9.72 -0.23 -19.58
C ALA A 217 -10.78 -1.26 -19.19
#